data_9ace461dd9b676568b11dfeed3007e9f
#
_entry.id   9ace461dd9b676568b11dfeed3007e9f
#
_cell.length_a   1.000
_cell.length_b   1.000
_cell.length_c   1.000
_cell.angle_alpha   90.00
_cell.angle_beta   90.00
_cell.angle_gamma   90.00
#
_symmetry.space_group_name_H-M   'P 1'
#
loop_
_entity.id
_entity.type
_entity.pdbx_description
1 polymer ?
#
loop_
_entity_poly.entity_id
_entity_poly.type
_entity_poly.pdbx_seq_one_letter_code
_entity_poly.pdbx_strand_id
1 'polypeptide(L)'
;MSEFLDIVNEKNIPTGEIVDRVTAHEKGLFHRHVSCWIMNKEGKILLQRRAYTKAKNPGLWAKTGGHVDAGETPEDAAIREIKEEIGLNIKKEDLTCGSIYKSSENTCFGYEFVVITDMAEQDFLIQKEEVAEVKYFTIEEIEEAFNSKNPEFTFTKWKGTELLDKAKMLKNIRD
;
A
#
# COMPACT_ATOMS: atom_id res chain seq x y z
N MET A 1 -8.50 4.54 -17.80
CA MET A 1 -9.91 4.77 -17.33
C MET A 1 -9.83 5.70 -16.13
N SER A 2 -10.86 6.54 -15.91
CA SER A 2 -10.91 7.40 -14.72
C SER A 2 -11.29 6.53 -13.53
N GLU A 3 -10.51 6.59 -12.45
CA GLU A 3 -10.85 5.97 -11.17
C GLU A 3 -11.93 6.81 -10.50
N PHE A 4 -13.03 6.21 -10.06
CA PHE A 4 -14.08 6.84 -9.29
C PHE A 4 -14.02 6.34 -7.84
N LEU A 5 -14.17 7.25 -6.88
CA LEU A 5 -14.00 6.99 -5.46
C LEU A 5 -15.28 7.28 -4.70
N ASP A 6 -15.63 6.41 -3.74
CA ASP A 6 -16.62 6.69 -2.73
C ASP A 6 -16.10 7.71 -1.74
N ILE A 7 -16.85 8.82 -1.58
CA ILE A 7 -16.50 9.85 -0.61
C ILE A 7 -17.03 9.48 0.77
N VAL A 8 -16.16 9.64 1.75
CA VAL A 8 -16.50 9.42 3.16
C VAL A 8 -16.37 10.72 3.95
N ASN A 9 -17.05 10.80 5.09
CA ASN A 9 -16.87 11.92 5.99
C ASN A 9 -15.64 11.73 6.91
N GLU A 10 -15.38 12.68 7.78
CA GLU A 10 -14.24 12.66 8.73
C GLU A 10 -14.28 11.49 9.73
N LYS A 11 -15.38 10.76 9.81
CA LYS A 11 -15.55 9.56 10.65
C LYS A 11 -15.51 8.26 9.82
N ASN A 12 -15.05 8.34 8.55
CA ASN A 12 -15.00 7.21 7.61
C ASN A 12 -16.37 6.60 7.26
N ILE A 13 -17.43 7.39 7.36
CA ILE A 13 -18.79 6.98 7.01
C ILE A 13 -19.07 7.42 5.57
N PRO A 14 -19.54 6.52 4.66
CA PRO A 14 -19.91 6.89 3.31
C PRO A 14 -20.93 8.03 3.27
N THR A 15 -20.70 9.00 2.39
CA THR A 15 -21.63 10.12 2.17
C THR A 15 -22.68 9.82 1.11
N GLY A 16 -22.46 8.80 0.29
CA GLY A 16 -23.23 8.48 -0.92
C GLY A 16 -22.78 9.24 -2.16
N GLU A 17 -21.78 10.12 -2.02
CA GLU A 17 -21.19 10.83 -3.16
C GLU A 17 -20.08 9.98 -3.80
N ILE A 18 -20.08 9.94 -5.15
CA ILE A 18 -19.04 9.28 -5.95
C ILE A 18 -18.44 10.35 -6.86
N VAL A 19 -17.12 10.52 -6.83
CA VAL A 19 -16.42 11.47 -7.70
C VAL A 19 -15.18 10.81 -8.32
N ASP A 20 -14.71 11.38 -9.42
CA ASP A 20 -13.44 10.96 -9.98
C ASP A 20 -12.27 11.33 -9.03
N ARG A 21 -11.19 10.55 -9.10
CA ARG A 21 -10.01 10.69 -8.25
C ARG A 21 -9.39 12.09 -8.29
N VAL A 22 -9.33 12.73 -9.46
CA VAL A 22 -8.74 14.05 -9.61
C VAL A 22 -9.54 15.06 -8.80
N THR A 23 -10.86 15.07 -8.98
CA THR A 23 -11.79 15.91 -8.23
C THR A 23 -11.70 15.67 -6.73
N ALA A 24 -11.62 14.38 -6.28
CA ALA A 24 -11.49 14.06 -4.87
C ALA A 24 -10.24 14.68 -4.25
N HIS A 25 -9.10 14.59 -4.93
CA HIS A 25 -7.84 15.18 -4.47
C HIS A 25 -7.84 16.71 -4.53
N GLU A 26 -8.33 17.33 -5.61
CA GLU A 26 -8.36 18.79 -5.78
C GLU A 26 -9.26 19.46 -4.73
N LYS A 27 -10.38 18.83 -4.40
CA LYS A 27 -11.32 19.35 -3.40
C LYS A 27 -11.00 18.92 -1.96
N GLY A 28 -9.97 18.10 -1.75
CA GLY A 28 -9.62 17.58 -0.44
C GLY A 28 -10.74 16.74 0.19
N LEU A 29 -11.43 15.91 -0.60
CA LEU A 29 -12.49 15.03 -0.14
C LEU A 29 -11.93 13.74 0.46
N PHE A 30 -12.43 13.35 1.62
CA PHE A 30 -12.00 12.10 2.25
C PHE A 30 -12.48 10.90 1.44
N HIS A 31 -11.55 10.02 1.14
CA HIS A 31 -11.75 8.75 0.44
C HIS A 31 -10.92 7.64 1.10
N ARG A 32 -10.95 6.43 0.55
CA ARG A 32 -10.22 5.28 1.10
C ARG A 32 -9.05 4.88 0.21
N HIS A 33 -8.00 4.41 0.87
CA HIS A 33 -6.79 3.92 0.23
C HIS A 33 -6.33 2.64 0.93
N VAL A 34 -5.76 1.70 0.20
CA VAL A 34 -5.18 0.47 0.75
C VAL A 34 -3.67 0.44 0.57
N SER A 35 -2.98 -0.17 1.50
CA SER A 35 -1.56 -0.49 1.38
C SER A 35 -1.27 -1.86 1.98
N CYS A 36 -0.45 -2.65 1.28
CA CYS A 36 -0.22 -4.03 1.60
C CYS A 36 1.24 -4.29 1.95
N TRP A 37 1.47 -4.88 3.10
CA TRP A 37 2.74 -5.45 3.52
C TRP A 37 2.79 -6.89 3.03
N ILE A 38 3.64 -7.19 2.08
CA ILE A 38 3.81 -8.53 1.53
C ILE A 38 5.11 -9.08 2.11
N MET A 39 5.02 -10.17 2.83
CA MET A 39 6.14 -10.77 3.55
C MET A 39 6.35 -12.21 3.10
N ASN A 40 7.60 -12.64 3.00
CA ASN A 40 7.90 -14.04 2.80
C ASN A 40 8.09 -14.79 4.13
N LYS A 41 8.18 -16.12 4.07
CA LYS A 41 8.40 -16.95 5.25
C LYS A 41 9.73 -16.72 5.97
N GLU A 42 10.69 -16.07 5.31
CA GLU A 42 11.96 -15.66 5.95
C GLU A 42 11.80 -14.35 6.75
N GLY A 43 10.63 -13.69 6.67
CA GLY A 43 10.36 -12.42 7.34
C GLY A 43 10.88 -11.21 6.57
N LYS A 44 11.24 -11.36 5.30
CA LYS A 44 11.58 -10.25 4.42
C LYS A 44 10.32 -9.63 3.84
N ILE A 45 10.33 -8.34 3.63
CA ILE A 45 9.21 -7.56 3.13
C ILE A 45 9.44 -7.21 1.66
N LEU A 46 8.47 -7.54 0.81
CA LEU A 46 8.46 -7.15 -0.59
C LEU A 46 8.09 -5.68 -0.70
N LEU A 47 8.94 -4.91 -1.35
CA LEU A 47 8.61 -3.57 -1.82
C LEU A 47 8.66 -3.55 -3.34
N GLN A 48 7.87 -2.65 -3.92
CA GLN A 48 7.89 -2.38 -5.34
C GLN A 48 8.57 -1.04 -5.61
N ARG A 49 9.36 -0.98 -6.66
CA ARG A 49 9.89 0.27 -7.19
C ARG A 49 8.86 0.85 -8.15
N ARG A 50 8.37 2.04 -7.85
CA ARG A 50 7.39 2.71 -8.70
C ARG A 50 7.97 2.99 -10.09
N ALA A 51 7.13 2.84 -11.12
CA ALA A 51 7.57 3.15 -12.48
C ALA A 51 8.08 4.59 -12.59
N TYR A 52 9.13 4.79 -13.36
CA TYR A 52 9.76 6.10 -13.54
C TYR A 52 8.86 7.12 -14.27
N THR A 53 7.78 6.64 -14.90
CA THR A 53 6.77 7.45 -15.57
C THR A 53 5.69 8.00 -14.64
N LYS A 54 5.66 7.58 -13.38
CA LYS A 54 4.63 8.03 -12.42
C LYS A 54 4.82 9.49 -12.02
N ALA A 55 3.72 10.24 -11.95
CA ALA A 55 3.73 11.65 -11.56
C ALA A 55 4.15 11.86 -10.09
N LYS A 56 3.80 10.92 -9.18
CA LYS A 56 4.15 10.98 -7.76
C LYS A 56 5.19 9.92 -7.43
N ASN A 57 6.29 10.34 -6.79
CA ASN A 57 7.36 9.45 -6.29
C ASN A 57 7.91 8.47 -7.36
N PRO A 58 8.28 8.93 -8.59
CA PRO A 58 8.83 8.05 -9.61
C PRO A 58 10.13 7.39 -9.13
N GLY A 59 10.29 6.10 -9.40
CA GLY A 59 11.49 5.34 -9.06
C GLY A 59 11.74 5.10 -7.56
N LEU A 60 10.81 5.46 -6.67
CA LEU A 60 10.95 5.20 -5.24
C LEU A 60 10.38 3.84 -4.84
N TRP A 61 10.98 3.23 -3.82
CA TRP A 61 10.48 2.03 -3.18
C TRP A 61 9.24 2.33 -2.35
N ALA A 62 8.20 1.55 -2.55
CA ALA A 62 6.89 1.71 -1.93
C ALA A 62 6.24 0.37 -1.60
N LYS A 63 5.25 0.38 -0.73
CA LYS A 63 4.33 -0.74 -0.57
C LYS A 63 3.41 -0.84 -1.79
N THR A 64 2.92 -2.04 -2.08
CA THR A 64 1.83 -2.27 -3.03
C THR A 64 0.52 -1.68 -2.49
N GLY A 65 -0.28 -1.05 -3.35
CA GLY A 65 -1.58 -0.51 -2.95
C GLY A 65 -2.02 0.69 -3.77
N GLY A 66 -3.29 1.08 -3.58
CA GLY A 66 -3.92 2.16 -4.32
C GLY A 66 -5.24 2.61 -3.69
N HIS A 67 -6.07 3.27 -4.49
CA HIS A 67 -7.37 3.74 -4.03
C HIS A 67 -8.39 2.60 -3.97
N VAL A 68 -9.36 2.75 -3.10
CA VAL A 68 -10.55 1.90 -3.07
C VAL A 68 -11.54 2.50 -4.06
N ASP A 69 -11.82 1.79 -5.14
CA ASP A 69 -12.75 2.23 -6.16
C ASP A 69 -14.19 2.27 -5.64
N ALA A 70 -15.03 3.09 -6.26
CA ALA A 70 -16.42 3.22 -5.87
C ALA A 70 -17.15 1.87 -5.90
N GLY A 71 -17.78 1.52 -4.78
CA GLY A 71 -18.47 0.24 -4.58
C GLY A 71 -17.58 -0.92 -4.15
N GLU A 72 -16.26 -0.75 -4.07
CA GLU A 72 -15.36 -1.78 -3.53
C GLU A 72 -15.31 -1.76 -2.00
N THR A 73 -14.99 -2.90 -1.41
CA THR A 73 -14.49 -2.95 -0.02
C THR A 73 -12.98 -2.74 -0.01
N PRO A 74 -12.37 -2.30 1.11
CA PRO A 74 -10.92 -2.19 1.22
C PRO A 74 -10.19 -3.51 0.94
N GLU A 75 -10.79 -4.64 1.33
CA GLU A 75 -10.22 -5.97 1.06
C GLU A 75 -10.23 -6.31 -0.44
N ASP A 76 -11.33 -6.00 -1.14
CA ASP A 76 -11.42 -6.24 -2.59
C ASP A 76 -10.42 -5.37 -3.35
N ALA A 77 -10.28 -4.09 -2.96
CA ALA A 77 -9.27 -3.19 -3.50
C ALA A 77 -7.84 -3.72 -3.25
N ALA A 78 -7.53 -4.23 -2.04
CA ALA A 78 -6.22 -4.79 -1.75
C ALA A 78 -5.90 -6.01 -2.63
N ILE A 79 -6.87 -6.90 -2.84
CA ILE A 79 -6.72 -8.08 -3.71
C ILE A 79 -6.48 -7.65 -5.15
N ARG A 80 -7.27 -6.67 -5.65
CA ARG A 80 -7.14 -6.13 -7.00
C ARG A 80 -5.76 -5.49 -7.21
N GLU A 81 -5.33 -4.58 -6.34
CA GLU A 81 -4.06 -3.88 -6.45
C GLU A 81 -2.86 -4.84 -6.42
N ILE A 82 -2.85 -5.81 -5.51
CA ILE A 82 -1.80 -6.83 -5.42
C ILE A 82 -1.73 -7.64 -6.72
N LYS A 83 -2.88 -8.02 -7.28
CA LYS A 83 -2.93 -8.76 -8.53
C LYS A 83 -2.49 -7.92 -9.73
N GLU A 84 -2.95 -6.67 -9.82
CA GLU A 84 -2.65 -5.77 -10.93
C GLU A 84 -1.18 -5.35 -10.94
N GLU A 85 -0.67 -4.86 -9.81
CA GLU A 85 0.68 -4.29 -9.73
C GLU A 85 1.79 -5.34 -9.80
N ILE A 86 1.60 -6.51 -9.12
CA ILE A 86 2.66 -7.51 -8.96
C ILE A 86 2.26 -8.94 -9.37
N GLY A 87 1.04 -9.15 -9.87
CA GLY A 87 0.58 -10.45 -10.38
C GLY A 87 0.36 -11.53 -9.34
N LEU A 88 0.36 -11.21 -8.04
CA LEU A 88 0.12 -12.17 -6.97
C LEU A 88 -1.38 -12.41 -6.80
N ASN A 89 -1.82 -13.66 -7.00
CA ASN A 89 -3.20 -14.04 -6.78
C ASN A 89 -3.39 -14.48 -5.33
N ILE A 90 -4.21 -13.75 -4.60
CA ILE A 90 -4.58 -14.04 -3.22
C ILE A 90 -6.11 -14.08 -3.07
N LYS A 91 -6.57 -14.64 -1.97
CA LYS A 91 -7.98 -14.64 -1.57
C LYS A 91 -8.16 -13.76 -0.34
N LYS A 92 -9.41 -13.50 0.01
CA LYS A 92 -9.76 -12.65 1.16
C LYS A 92 -9.25 -13.22 2.50
N GLU A 93 -9.23 -14.54 2.62
CA GLU A 93 -8.69 -15.25 3.78
C GLU A 93 -7.17 -15.14 3.96
N ASP A 94 -6.46 -14.77 2.90
CA ASP A 94 -5.00 -14.54 2.94
C ASP A 94 -4.64 -13.14 3.45
N LEU A 95 -5.64 -12.24 3.55
CA LEU A 95 -5.47 -10.89 4.06
C LEU A 95 -5.59 -10.87 5.59
N THR A 96 -4.54 -10.41 6.25
CA THR A 96 -4.62 -10.05 7.67
C THR A 96 -4.78 -8.53 7.77
N CYS A 97 -5.85 -8.07 8.43
CA CYS A 97 -6.06 -6.64 8.68
C CYS A 97 -4.98 -6.14 9.66
N GLY A 98 -4.25 -5.14 9.25
CA GLY A 98 -3.24 -4.45 10.06
C GLY A 98 -3.87 -3.27 10.83
N SER A 99 -3.74 -2.07 10.30
CA SER A 99 -4.28 -0.86 10.91
C SER A 99 -5.15 -0.05 9.96
N ILE A 100 -6.04 0.75 10.55
CA ILE A 100 -6.77 1.80 9.85
C ILE A 100 -6.31 3.13 10.43
N TYR A 101 -5.88 4.05 9.56
CA TYR A 101 -5.42 5.37 9.99
C TYR A 101 -6.06 6.47 9.16
N LYS A 102 -6.16 7.66 9.74
CA LYS A 102 -6.62 8.87 9.04
C LYS A 102 -5.40 9.71 8.64
N SER A 103 -5.26 10.00 7.35
CA SER A 103 -4.28 10.96 6.84
C SER A 103 -4.96 12.26 6.48
N SER A 104 -4.70 13.30 7.26
CA SER A 104 -5.22 14.65 6.95
C SER A 104 -4.46 15.30 5.78
N GLU A 105 -3.18 14.94 5.59
CA GLU A 105 -2.35 15.44 4.49
C GLU A 105 -2.86 14.97 3.12
N ASN A 106 -3.26 13.70 3.04
CA ASN A 106 -3.78 13.10 1.81
C ASN A 106 -5.30 13.02 1.76
N THR A 107 -6.00 13.53 2.80
CA THR A 107 -7.46 13.45 2.92
C THR A 107 -8.00 12.05 2.67
N CYS A 108 -7.39 11.04 3.29
CA CYS A 108 -7.80 9.65 3.12
C CYS A 108 -7.81 8.85 4.42
N PHE A 109 -8.58 7.77 4.43
CA PHE A 109 -8.46 6.69 5.39
C PHE A 109 -7.66 5.56 4.76
N GLY A 110 -6.47 5.29 5.31
CA GLY A 110 -5.60 4.21 4.87
C GLY A 110 -5.93 2.91 5.61
N TYR A 111 -6.15 1.85 4.85
CA TYR A 111 -6.30 0.49 5.36
C TYR A 111 -5.03 -0.28 5.06
N GLU A 112 -4.40 -0.83 6.08
CA GLU A 112 -3.20 -1.65 5.90
C GLU A 112 -3.55 -3.12 6.05
N PHE A 113 -3.02 -3.90 5.12
CA PHE A 113 -3.14 -5.36 5.13
C PHE A 113 -1.77 -6.01 5.12
N VAL A 114 -1.71 -7.22 5.64
CA VAL A 114 -0.54 -8.10 5.61
C VAL A 114 -0.88 -9.34 4.82
N VAL A 115 0.04 -9.72 3.94
CA VAL A 115 -0.03 -10.94 3.13
C VAL A 115 1.27 -11.69 3.26
N ILE A 116 1.20 -13.01 3.47
CA ILE A 116 2.37 -13.88 3.49
C ILE A 116 2.40 -14.71 2.20
N THR A 117 3.54 -14.72 1.51
CA THR A 117 3.75 -15.49 0.28
C THR A 117 5.16 -16.05 0.23
N ASP A 118 5.32 -17.18 -0.45
CA ASP A 118 6.64 -17.76 -0.74
C ASP A 118 7.10 -17.53 -2.18
N MET A 119 6.39 -16.65 -2.92
CA MET A 119 6.75 -16.33 -4.29
C MET A 119 8.13 -15.67 -4.34
N ALA A 120 9.00 -16.17 -5.21
CA ALA A 120 10.32 -15.58 -5.41
C ALA A 120 10.23 -14.30 -6.28
N GLU A 121 11.20 -13.38 -6.13
CA GLU A 121 11.18 -12.07 -6.82
C GLU A 121 10.98 -12.18 -8.33
N GLN A 122 11.62 -13.15 -8.96
CA GLN A 122 11.55 -13.35 -10.42
C GLN A 122 10.21 -13.91 -10.93
N ASP A 123 9.36 -14.40 -10.02
CA ASP A 123 8.08 -15.04 -10.38
C ASP A 123 6.91 -14.03 -10.33
N PHE A 124 7.15 -12.80 -9.83
CA PHE A 124 6.15 -11.75 -9.85
C PHE A 124 5.94 -11.21 -11.26
N LEU A 125 4.67 -11.09 -11.65
CA LEU A 125 4.25 -10.52 -12.94
C LEU A 125 3.90 -9.05 -12.78
N ILE A 126 4.92 -8.18 -12.81
CA ILE A 126 4.76 -6.75 -12.58
C ILE A 126 4.07 -6.04 -13.75
N GLN A 127 3.16 -5.13 -13.43
CA GLN A 127 2.57 -4.18 -14.38
C GLN A 127 3.56 -3.03 -14.62
N LYS A 128 4.27 -3.06 -15.74
CA LYS A 128 5.39 -2.14 -16.04
C LYS A 128 5.04 -0.66 -16.05
N GLU A 129 3.77 -0.34 -16.28
CA GLU A 129 3.23 1.02 -16.24
C GLU A 129 3.17 1.58 -14.80
N GLU A 130 3.06 0.69 -13.80
CA GLU A 130 2.96 1.03 -12.38
C GLU A 130 4.25 0.70 -11.62
N VAL A 131 4.90 -0.42 -11.93
CA VAL A 131 6.00 -1.02 -11.18
C VAL A 131 7.20 -1.27 -12.08
N ALA A 132 8.37 -0.75 -11.72
CA ALA A 132 9.61 -0.98 -12.46
C ALA A 132 10.29 -2.29 -12.05
N GLU A 133 10.26 -2.62 -10.75
CA GLU A 133 10.84 -3.85 -10.19
C GLU A 133 10.23 -4.14 -8.82
N VAL A 134 10.42 -5.36 -8.33
CA VAL A 134 10.11 -5.77 -6.95
C VAL A 134 11.35 -6.35 -6.30
N LYS A 135 11.48 -6.18 -4.98
CA LYS A 135 12.61 -6.72 -4.21
C LYS A 135 12.20 -6.99 -2.77
N TYR A 136 12.72 -8.08 -2.21
CA TYR A 136 12.61 -8.37 -0.79
C TYR A 136 13.70 -7.66 0.00
N PHE A 137 13.27 -6.91 1.02
CA PHE A 137 14.12 -6.23 1.99
C PHE A 137 14.01 -6.88 3.35
N THR A 138 15.11 -6.98 4.08
CA THR A 138 15.04 -7.36 5.50
C THR A 138 14.41 -6.23 6.31
N ILE A 139 13.94 -6.55 7.52
CA ILE A 139 13.40 -5.54 8.43
C ILE A 139 14.51 -4.54 8.78
N GLU A 140 15.72 -5.00 8.97
CA GLU A 140 16.89 -4.18 9.28
C GLU A 140 17.22 -3.19 8.16
N GLU A 141 17.16 -3.59 6.89
CA GLU A 141 17.34 -2.70 5.73
C GLU A 141 16.28 -1.60 5.69
N ILE A 142 15.02 -1.94 6.00
CA ILE A 142 13.90 -0.98 6.06
C ILE A 142 14.10 -0.02 7.25
N GLU A 143 14.50 -0.54 8.41
CA GLU A 143 14.82 0.27 9.59
C GLU A 143 15.96 1.25 9.32
N GLU A 144 17.02 0.80 8.66
CA GLU A 144 18.13 1.65 8.27
C GLU A 144 17.69 2.73 7.29
N ALA A 145 16.92 2.36 6.26
CA ALA A 145 16.38 3.32 5.30
C ALA A 145 15.52 4.39 5.97
N PHE A 146 14.70 4.00 6.96
CA PHE A 146 13.87 4.92 7.72
C PHE A 146 14.73 5.86 8.61
N ASN A 147 15.67 5.30 9.38
CA ASN A 147 16.51 6.06 10.31
C ASN A 147 17.45 7.03 9.58
N SER A 148 17.98 6.63 8.43
CA SER A 148 18.83 7.47 7.57
C SER A 148 18.04 8.46 6.71
N LYS A 149 16.71 8.38 6.73
CA LYS A 149 15.81 9.14 5.83
C LYS A 149 16.17 8.94 4.36
N ASN A 150 16.48 7.71 3.98
CA ASN A 150 16.89 7.37 2.62
C ASN A 150 15.84 7.86 1.60
N PRO A 151 16.22 8.76 0.67
CA PRO A 151 15.26 9.37 -0.27
C PRO A 151 14.72 8.40 -1.32
N GLU A 152 15.30 7.21 -1.45
CA GLU A 152 14.81 6.17 -2.38
C GLU A 152 13.52 5.47 -1.90
N PHE A 153 13.05 5.75 -0.67
CA PHE A 153 11.87 5.12 -0.09
C PHE A 153 10.77 6.15 0.19
N THR A 154 9.54 5.84 -0.16
CA THR A 154 8.39 6.75 0.04
C THR A 154 8.08 7.00 1.50
N PHE A 155 8.30 6.01 2.37
CA PHE A 155 7.92 6.05 3.79
C PHE A 155 8.90 6.78 4.70
N THR A 156 10.10 7.11 4.24
CA THR A 156 11.11 7.82 5.07
C THR A 156 10.72 9.26 5.39
N LYS A 157 9.71 9.79 4.73
CA LYS A 157 9.12 11.11 5.00
C LYS A 157 8.12 11.08 6.17
N TRP A 158 7.69 9.90 6.60
CA TRP A 158 6.70 9.76 7.68
C TRP A 158 7.35 9.95 9.04
N LYS A 159 6.66 10.67 9.90
CA LYS A 159 7.12 10.88 11.29
C LYS A 159 6.51 9.78 12.16
N GLY A 160 7.36 8.93 12.75
CA GLY A 160 6.94 7.99 13.80
C GLY A 160 7.53 6.59 13.67
N THR A 161 7.53 5.89 14.77
CA THR A 161 8.00 4.50 14.95
C THR A 161 6.99 3.46 14.44
N GLU A 162 5.81 3.89 13.98
CA GLU A 162 4.71 3.02 13.58
C GLU A 162 5.11 1.97 12.52
N LEU A 163 6.03 2.32 11.62
CA LEU A 163 6.53 1.38 10.61
C LEU A 163 7.36 0.26 11.25
N LEU A 164 8.20 0.62 12.23
CA LEU A 164 9.07 -0.30 12.97
C LEU A 164 8.26 -1.22 13.88
N ASP A 165 7.25 -0.67 14.53
CA ASP A 165 6.36 -1.45 15.39
C ASP A 165 5.52 -2.43 14.57
N LYS A 166 5.14 -2.06 13.33
CA LYS A 166 4.44 -2.96 12.40
C LYS A 166 5.35 -4.05 11.85
N ALA A 167 6.58 -3.74 11.48
CA ALA A 167 7.56 -4.75 11.09
C ALA A 167 7.80 -5.77 12.22
N LYS A 168 7.81 -5.31 13.48
CA LYS A 168 7.89 -6.19 14.66
C LYS A 168 6.61 -7.00 14.88
N MET A 169 5.42 -6.40 14.66
CA MET A 169 4.15 -7.15 14.69
C MET A 169 4.12 -8.26 13.65
N LEU A 170 4.63 -8.01 12.43
CA LEU A 170 4.73 -9.00 11.38
C LEU A 170 5.60 -10.19 11.77
N LYS A 171 6.66 -9.94 12.54
CA LYS A 171 7.52 -10.98 13.11
C LYS A 171 6.77 -11.85 14.13
N ASN A 172 5.82 -11.28 14.88
CA ASN A 172 5.04 -11.98 15.92
C ASN A 172 3.79 -12.70 15.38
N ILE A 173 3.32 -12.40 14.15
CA ILE A 173 2.25 -13.16 13.46
C ILE A 173 2.78 -14.54 13.00
N ARG A 174 4.09 -14.72 13.02
CA ARG A 174 4.79 -15.90 12.52
C ARG A 174 4.97 -17.02 13.55
N ASP A 175 4.92 -16.69 14.83
CA ASP A 175 5.07 -17.61 15.97
C ASP A 175 3.69 -18.07 16.51
#